data_ceaf074158f54f47ce6883a64c04ad2e
#
_entry.id   ceaf074158f54f47ce6883a64c04ad2e
#
_cell.length_a   1.000
_cell.length_b   1.000
_cell.length_c   1.000
_cell.angle_alpha   90.00
_cell.angle_beta   90.00
_cell.angle_gamma   90.00
#
_symmetry.space_group_name_H-M   'P 1'
#
loop_
_entity.id
_entity.type
_entity.pdbx_description
1 polymer ?
#
loop_
_entity_poly.entity_id
_entity_poly.type
_entity_poly.pdbx_seq_one_letter_code
_entity_poly.pdbx_strand_id
1 'polypeptide(L)'
;MHIKSDTLARENELVARNVRRFRLERAMSLGELARRSGLSKQTLSKIEQGVGNPTVETLSLLGTALDVPARRLLTEWGTPVYVQRQGEGEWSEAANWTERLLDETYGSGYVRTLVLRLERGDRDPEPIPAHSAGTLHHLYVITGKLRTGPLNEAVDLAAGDFVRFPGDVPHRHVCLSERVVAHVVTTLPQVRQFGPTVMKGGVVPPSA
;
A
#
# COMPACT_ATOMS: atom_id res chain seq x y z
N MET A 1 13.45 -19.77 -11.24
CA MET A 1 12.03 -20.08 -11.56
C MET A 1 11.16 -20.33 -10.31
N HIS A 2 11.71 -20.17 -9.09
CA HIS A 2 11.00 -20.39 -7.79
C HIS A 2 10.17 -19.20 -7.28
N ILE A 3 10.54 -17.97 -7.60
CA ILE A 3 9.92 -16.75 -7.04
C ILE A 3 8.42 -16.58 -7.39
N LYS A 4 7.99 -17.01 -8.58
CA LYS A 4 6.58 -16.90 -8.99
C LYS A 4 5.64 -17.85 -8.24
N SER A 5 6.12 -19.01 -7.80
CA SER A 5 5.33 -20.00 -7.07
C SER A 5 5.01 -19.54 -5.64
N ASP A 6 5.98 -18.94 -4.97
CA ASP A 6 5.83 -18.49 -3.57
C ASP A 6 4.91 -17.28 -3.45
N THR A 7 4.96 -16.36 -4.42
CA THR A 7 4.08 -15.17 -4.44
C THR A 7 2.62 -15.57 -4.63
N LEU A 8 2.34 -16.47 -5.60
CA LEU A 8 0.98 -16.98 -5.84
C LEU A 8 0.42 -17.76 -4.64
N ALA A 9 1.26 -18.53 -3.95
CA ALA A 9 0.86 -19.26 -2.75
C ALA A 9 0.44 -18.28 -1.63
N ARG A 10 1.20 -17.21 -1.39
CA ARG A 10 0.88 -16.18 -0.40
C ARG A 10 -0.41 -15.44 -0.73
N GLU A 11 -0.64 -15.11 -1.99
CA GLU A 11 -1.87 -14.43 -2.43
C GLU A 11 -3.10 -15.34 -2.25
N ASN A 12 -2.99 -16.63 -2.59
CA ASN A 12 -4.06 -17.60 -2.37
C ASN A 12 -4.36 -17.81 -0.89
N GLU A 13 -3.36 -17.86 -0.03
CA GLU A 13 -3.53 -17.92 1.43
C GLU A 13 -4.20 -16.67 1.98
N LEU A 14 -3.87 -15.48 1.46
CA LEU A 14 -4.49 -14.22 1.83
C LEU A 14 -5.98 -14.22 1.49
N VAL A 15 -6.32 -14.61 0.25
CA VAL A 15 -7.73 -14.74 -0.17
C VAL A 15 -8.47 -15.75 0.69
N ALA A 16 -7.88 -16.92 0.95
CA ALA A 16 -8.45 -17.95 1.80
C ALA A 16 -8.82 -17.43 3.20
N ARG A 17 -7.88 -16.78 3.82
CA ARG A 17 -8.02 -16.16 5.14
C ARG A 17 -9.16 -15.13 5.18
N ASN A 18 -9.18 -14.24 4.19
CA ASN A 18 -10.16 -13.18 4.10
C ASN A 18 -11.58 -13.69 3.80
N VAL A 19 -11.73 -14.60 2.85
CA VAL A 19 -13.02 -15.21 2.54
C VAL A 19 -13.58 -15.91 3.77
N ARG A 20 -12.80 -16.76 4.43
CA ARG A 20 -13.19 -17.45 5.65
C ARG A 20 -13.57 -16.49 6.78
N ARG A 21 -12.77 -15.45 6.98
CA ARG A 21 -13.00 -14.42 8.00
C ARG A 21 -14.31 -13.70 7.75
N PHE A 22 -14.51 -13.11 6.56
CA PHE A 22 -15.75 -12.38 6.24
C PHE A 22 -16.99 -13.26 6.28
N ARG A 23 -16.89 -14.54 5.93
CA ARG A 23 -17.97 -15.50 6.07
C ARG A 23 -18.32 -15.73 7.54
N LEU A 24 -17.33 -15.94 8.40
CA LEU A 24 -17.54 -16.16 9.84
C LEU A 24 -18.06 -14.90 10.55
N GLU A 25 -17.56 -13.72 10.23
CA GLU A 25 -18.06 -12.44 10.74
C GLU A 25 -19.56 -12.24 10.46
N ARG A 26 -20.06 -12.86 9.38
CA ARG A 26 -21.47 -12.83 8.99
C ARG A 26 -22.26 -14.06 9.46
N ALA A 27 -21.66 -14.90 10.29
CA ALA A 27 -22.22 -16.15 10.75
C ALA A 27 -22.75 -17.07 9.62
N MET A 28 -22.15 -16.97 8.42
CA MET A 28 -22.54 -17.79 7.27
C MET A 28 -21.90 -19.17 7.32
N SER A 29 -22.67 -20.21 6.99
CA SER A 29 -22.12 -21.52 6.64
C SER A 29 -21.48 -21.50 5.25
N LEU A 30 -20.60 -22.45 4.98
CA LEU A 30 -20.03 -22.61 3.63
C LEU A 30 -21.13 -22.86 2.56
N GLY A 31 -22.20 -23.55 2.95
CA GLY A 31 -23.37 -23.79 2.08
C GLY A 31 -24.14 -22.50 1.79
N GLU A 32 -24.29 -21.64 2.75
CA GLU A 32 -24.94 -20.35 2.56
C GLU A 32 -24.12 -19.43 1.65
N LEU A 33 -22.80 -19.38 1.83
CA LEU A 33 -21.92 -18.64 0.93
C LEU A 33 -21.96 -19.19 -0.50
N ALA A 34 -22.02 -20.53 -0.65
CA ALA A 34 -22.17 -21.19 -1.96
C ALA A 34 -23.46 -20.74 -2.66
N ARG A 35 -24.58 -20.76 -1.93
CA ARG A 35 -25.87 -20.34 -2.47
C ARG A 35 -25.88 -18.86 -2.88
N ARG A 36 -25.29 -17.97 -2.08
CA ARG A 36 -25.25 -16.52 -2.37
C ARG A 36 -24.30 -16.17 -3.49
N SER A 37 -23.16 -16.84 -3.59
CA SER A 37 -22.15 -16.55 -4.62
C SER A 37 -22.39 -17.29 -5.94
N GLY A 38 -23.28 -18.27 -5.99
CA GLY A 38 -23.45 -19.15 -7.15
C GLY A 38 -22.29 -20.14 -7.36
N LEU A 39 -21.35 -20.21 -6.43
CA LEU A 39 -20.20 -21.12 -6.50
C LEU A 39 -20.51 -22.46 -5.83
N SER A 40 -19.83 -23.55 -6.29
CA SER A 40 -19.97 -24.83 -5.63
C SER A 40 -19.32 -24.84 -4.24
N LYS A 41 -19.87 -25.63 -3.29
CA LYS A 41 -19.25 -25.85 -1.98
C LYS A 41 -17.81 -26.36 -2.10
N GLN A 42 -17.54 -27.18 -3.11
CA GLN A 42 -16.21 -27.73 -3.35
C GLN A 42 -15.22 -26.63 -3.77
N THR A 43 -15.64 -25.73 -4.66
CA THR A 43 -14.84 -24.55 -5.06
C THR A 43 -14.52 -23.67 -3.85
N LEU A 44 -15.52 -23.36 -3.04
CA LEU A 44 -15.34 -22.53 -1.85
C LEU A 44 -14.42 -23.19 -0.81
N SER A 45 -14.56 -24.52 -0.61
CA SER A 45 -13.68 -25.26 0.29
C SER A 45 -12.22 -25.18 -0.16
N LYS A 46 -11.94 -25.32 -1.46
CA LYS A 46 -10.60 -25.18 -2.01
C LYS A 46 -10.06 -23.76 -1.85
N ILE A 47 -10.91 -22.75 -2.06
CA ILE A 47 -10.53 -21.34 -1.87
C ILE A 47 -10.18 -21.09 -0.40
N GLU A 48 -11.01 -21.50 0.57
CA GLU A 48 -10.75 -21.30 1.99
C GLU A 48 -9.59 -22.14 2.55
N GLN A 49 -9.13 -23.14 1.80
CA GLN A 49 -7.92 -23.91 2.11
C GLN A 49 -6.64 -23.36 1.46
N GLY A 50 -6.76 -22.29 0.65
CA GLY A 50 -5.61 -21.70 -0.04
C GLY A 50 -5.08 -22.50 -1.23
N VAL A 51 -5.75 -23.60 -1.61
CA VAL A 51 -5.36 -24.46 -2.73
C VAL A 51 -6.10 -24.14 -4.04
N GLY A 52 -7.03 -23.19 -3.99
CA GLY A 52 -7.74 -22.67 -5.16
C GLY A 52 -7.00 -21.49 -5.78
N ASN A 53 -7.20 -21.27 -7.07
CA ASN A 53 -6.77 -20.07 -7.77
C ASN A 53 -8.02 -19.32 -8.27
N PRO A 54 -8.61 -18.44 -7.44
CA PRO A 54 -9.83 -17.72 -7.80
C PRO A 54 -9.57 -16.70 -8.91
N THR A 55 -10.43 -16.72 -9.92
CA THR A 55 -10.41 -15.69 -10.98
C THR A 55 -10.95 -14.36 -10.45
N VAL A 56 -10.74 -13.27 -11.18
CA VAL A 56 -11.33 -11.95 -10.86
C VAL A 56 -12.86 -12.03 -10.76
N GLU A 57 -13.49 -12.82 -11.64
CA GLU A 57 -14.92 -13.07 -11.59
C GLU A 57 -15.32 -13.76 -10.27
N THR A 58 -14.60 -14.82 -9.88
CA THR A 58 -14.81 -15.53 -8.62
C THR A 58 -14.68 -14.57 -7.42
N LEU A 59 -13.68 -13.71 -7.40
CA LEU A 59 -13.49 -12.70 -6.35
C LEU A 59 -14.64 -11.68 -6.32
N SER A 60 -15.15 -11.29 -7.47
CA SER A 60 -16.29 -10.37 -7.57
C SER A 60 -17.58 -11.00 -7.04
N LEU A 61 -17.85 -12.26 -7.39
CA LEU A 61 -19.00 -13.02 -6.87
C LEU A 61 -18.92 -13.19 -5.35
N LEU A 62 -17.74 -13.52 -4.83
CA LEU A 62 -17.51 -13.64 -3.39
C LEU A 62 -17.66 -12.29 -2.68
N GLY A 63 -17.13 -11.21 -3.27
CA GLY A 63 -17.27 -9.86 -2.73
C GLY A 63 -18.76 -9.47 -2.61
N THR A 64 -19.54 -9.70 -3.64
CA THR A 64 -21.00 -9.46 -3.64
C THR A 64 -21.71 -10.31 -2.58
N ALA A 65 -21.43 -11.60 -2.53
CA ALA A 65 -22.05 -12.52 -1.58
C ALA A 65 -21.71 -12.21 -0.11
N LEU A 66 -20.52 -11.68 0.12
CA LEU A 66 -20.02 -11.27 1.43
C LEU A 66 -20.27 -9.79 1.74
N ASP A 67 -20.92 -9.04 0.85
CA ASP A 67 -21.15 -7.60 1.01
C ASP A 67 -19.87 -6.82 1.34
N VAL A 68 -18.82 -7.07 0.54
CA VAL A 68 -17.54 -6.35 0.59
C VAL A 68 -17.01 -6.10 -0.82
N PRO A 69 -16.34 -5.00 -1.09
CA PRO A 69 -15.62 -4.85 -2.36
C PRO A 69 -14.62 -5.98 -2.57
N ALA A 70 -14.55 -6.55 -3.77
CA ALA A 70 -13.65 -7.68 -4.09
C ALA A 70 -12.18 -7.43 -3.70
N ARG A 71 -11.72 -6.17 -3.79
CA ARG A 71 -10.37 -5.76 -3.33
C ARG A 71 -10.11 -6.08 -1.86
N ARG A 72 -11.14 -6.10 -1.00
CA ARG A 72 -10.99 -6.47 0.40
C ARG A 72 -10.60 -7.93 0.61
N LEU A 73 -10.89 -8.79 -0.35
CA LEU A 73 -10.45 -10.19 -0.33
C LEU A 73 -8.95 -10.32 -0.60
N LEU A 74 -8.35 -9.31 -1.24
CA LEU A 74 -6.92 -9.21 -1.57
C LEU A 74 -6.15 -8.28 -0.62
N THR A 75 -6.78 -7.78 0.43
CA THR A 75 -6.16 -6.87 1.38
C THR A 75 -5.74 -7.61 2.64
N GLU A 76 -4.52 -7.41 3.10
CA GLU A 76 -4.07 -7.93 4.40
C GLU A 76 -4.78 -7.21 5.56
N TRP A 77 -5.55 -7.98 6.32
CA TRP A 77 -6.26 -7.52 7.50
C TRP A 77 -5.86 -8.37 8.69
N GLY A 78 -5.46 -7.70 9.77
CA GLY A 78 -5.09 -8.41 10.99
C GLY A 78 -3.90 -9.32 10.78
N THR A 79 -2.83 -8.78 10.20
CA THR A 79 -1.53 -9.45 10.14
C THR A 79 -1.11 -9.89 11.54
N PRO A 80 -0.49 -11.06 11.69
CA PRO A 80 0.18 -11.42 12.92
C PRO A 80 1.19 -10.33 13.29
N VAL A 81 1.56 -10.24 14.56
CA VAL A 81 2.60 -9.33 14.99
C VAL A 81 3.84 -9.54 14.11
N TYR A 82 4.19 -8.52 13.33
CA TYR A 82 5.39 -8.52 12.50
C TYR A 82 6.54 -7.89 13.29
N VAL A 83 7.68 -8.54 13.32
CA VAL A 83 8.88 -8.05 14.00
C VAL A 83 10.05 -8.14 13.04
N GLN A 84 10.70 -7.01 12.77
CA GLN A 84 11.98 -6.94 12.09
C GLN A 84 13.05 -6.54 13.10
N ARG A 85 14.01 -7.42 13.36
CA ARG A 85 15.10 -7.17 14.31
C ARG A 85 16.16 -6.23 13.69
N GLN A 86 17.02 -5.68 14.55
CA GLN A 86 18.04 -4.69 14.16
C GLN A 86 18.97 -5.17 13.03
N GLY A 87 19.28 -6.44 12.95
CA GLY A 87 20.14 -7.02 11.89
C GLY A 87 19.39 -7.54 10.67
N GLU A 88 18.06 -7.44 10.65
CA GLU A 88 17.21 -7.97 9.60
C GLU A 88 16.83 -6.86 8.59
N GLY A 89 16.54 -7.30 7.37
CA GLY A 89 16.22 -6.41 6.26
C GLY A 89 17.48 -5.83 5.58
N GLU A 90 17.38 -5.67 4.28
CA GLU A 90 18.46 -5.14 3.46
C GLU A 90 18.40 -3.61 3.41
N TRP A 91 19.59 -2.99 3.40
CA TRP A 91 19.73 -1.58 3.09
C TRP A 91 19.91 -1.44 1.58
N SER A 92 19.06 -0.68 0.94
CA SER A 92 19.15 -0.35 -0.48
C SER A 92 19.67 1.07 -0.67
N GLU A 93 20.51 1.24 -1.67
CA GLU A 93 20.99 2.57 -2.08
C GLU A 93 19.93 3.25 -2.96
N ALA A 94 19.66 4.50 -2.65
CA ALA A 94 18.90 5.42 -3.47
C ALA A 94 19.78 6.58 -3.93
N ALA A 95 19.25 7.60 -4.57
CA ALA A 95 20.06 8.63 -5.23
C ALA A 95 21.12 9.29 -4.34
N ASN A 96 20.80 9.60 -3.08
CA ASN A 96 21.70 10.27 -2.13
C ASN A 96 21.46 9.84 -0.68
N TRP A 97 20.80 8.72 -0.48
CA TRP A 97 20.55 8.11 0.83
C TRP A 97 20.55 6.60 0.73
N THR A 98 20.62 5.96 1.89
CA THR A 98 20.32 4.54 2.01
C THR A 98 19.00 4.38 2.77
N GLU A 99 18.19 3.41 2.39
CA GLU A 99 16.93 3.12 3.02
C GLU A 99 16.80 1.65 3.39
N ARG A 100 16.10 1.39 4.48
CA ARG A 100 15.68 0.05 4.87
C ARG A 100 14.17 0.01 5.00
N LEU A 101 13.54 -0.81 4.18
CA LEU A 101 12.12 -1.04 4.26
C LEU A 101 11.79 -1.77 5.56
N LEU A 102 10.86 -1.24 6.34
CA LEU A 102 10.36 -1.85 7.57
C LEU A 102 9.06 -2.61 7.32
N ASP A 103 8.13 -2.00 6.60
CA ASP A 103 6.83 -2.59 6.31
C ASP A 103 6.18 -1.95 5.08
N GLU A 104 5.35 -2.73 4.43
CA GLU A 104 4.61 -2.30 3.25
C GLU A 104 3.22 -2.94 3.26
N THR A 105 2.19 -2.11 3.41
CA THR A 105 0.81 -2.60 3.54
C THR A 105 -0.11 -1.99 2.51
N TYR A 106 -1.00 -2.82 2.00
CA TYR A 106 -2.04 -2.44 1.05
C TYR A 106 -3.40 -2.62 1.72
N GLY A 107 -4.15 -1.54 1.85
CA GLY A 107 -5.46 -1.57 2.50
C GLY A 107 -6.44 -0.59 1.86
N SER A 108 -6.93 0.34 2.63
CA SER A 108 -7.68 1.51 2.11
C SER A 108 -6.78 2.50 1.36
N GLY A 109 -5.48 2.26 1.35
CA GLY A 109 -4.42 2.95 0.63
C GLY A 109 -3.15 2.10 0.70
N TYR A 110 -2.09 2.58 0.10
CA TYR A 110 -0.75 2.01 0.23
C TYR A 110 0.00 2.77 1.30
N VAL A 111 0.59 2.05 2.24
CA VAL A 111 1.46 2.61 3.29
C VAL A 111 2.80 1.93 3.21
N ARG A 112 3.86 2.71 3.04
CA ARG A 112 5.25 2.26 3.05
C ARG A 112 5.96 2.90 4.22
N THR A 113 6.63 2.09 5.02
CA THR A 113 7.34 2.51 6.23
C THR A 113 8.81 2.13 6.10
N LEU A 114 9.70 3.08 6.24
CA LEU A 114 11.14 2.86 6.09
C LEU A 114 11.99 3.68 7.06
N VAL A 115 13.22 3.26 7.26
CA VAL A 115 14.28 4.08 7.86
C VAL A 115 15.16 4.62 6.76
N LEU A 116 15.41 5.90 6.81
CA LEU A 116 16.23 6.66 5.89
C LEU A 116 17.54 7.04 6.59
N ARG A 117 18.68 6.89 5.90
CA ARG A 117 19.98 7.40 6.30
C ARG A 117 20.54 8.29 5.22
N LEU A 118 20.96 9.49 5.62
CA LEU A 118 21.68 10.40 4.75
C LEU A 118 23.04 10.74 5.39
N GLU A 119 24.04 10.90 4.57
CA GLU A 119 25.31 11.49 4.94
C GLU A 119 25.47 12.85 4.25
N ARG A 120 26.24 13.72 4.88
CA ARG A 120 26.49 15.05 4.34
C ARG A 120 27.31 14.92 3.06
N GLY A 121 26.77 15.39 1.96
CA GLY A 121 27.45 15.49 0.68
C GLY A 121 28.03 16.88 0.45
N ASP A 122 28.91 16.99 -0.54
CA ASP A 122 29.54 18.26 -0.94
C ASP A 122 28.59 19.20 -1.70
N ARG A 123 27.50 18.66 -2.19
CA ARG A 123 26.45 19.38 -2.97
C ARG A 123 25.08 19.01 -2.51
N ASP A 124 24.15 19.93 -2.70
CA ASP A 124 22.73 19.61 -2.52
C ASP A 124 22.32 18.51 -3.51
N PRO A 125 21.57 17.50 -3.05
CA PRO A 125 21.11 16.42 -3.90
C PRO A 125 20.09 16.91 -4.93
N GLU A 126 20.00 16.20 -6.05
CA GLU A 126 18.97 16.43 -7.03
C GLU A 126 17.57 16.28 -6.43
N PRO A 127 16.59 17.06 -6.92
CA PRO A 127 15.23 16.91 -6.47
C PRO A 127 14.67 15.53 -6.77
N ILE A 128 13.91 15.00 -5.80
CA ILE A 128 13.10 13.79 -5.99
C ILE A 128 11.87 14.19 -6.80
N PRO A 129 11.58 13.50 -7.91
CA PRO A 129 10.38 13.78 -8.70
C PRO A 129 9.10 13.57 -7.89
N ALA A 130 8.01 14.24 -8.31
CA ALA A 130 6.70 14.05 -7.73
C ALA A 130 6.25 12.58 -7.83
N HIS A 131 5.74 12.05 -6.73
CA HIS A 131 5.06 10.76 -6.69
C HIS A 131 3.62 10.86 -7.22
N SER A 132 2.87 9.78 -7.13
CA SER A 132 1.46 9.74 -7.51
C SER A 132 0.64 10.77 -6.74
N ALA A 133 -0.38 11.33 -7.39
CA ALA A 133 -1.27 12.34 -6.82
C ALA A 133 -1.85 11.90 -5.46
N GLY A 134 -1.80 12.80 -4.49
CA GLY A 134 -2.28 12.58 -3.12
C GLY A 134 -1.30 11.83 -2.21
N THR A 135 -0.07 11.56 -2.67
CA THR A 135 0.98 11.01 -1.80
C THR A 135 1.33 12.00 -0.69
N LEU A 136 1.43 11.47 0.54
CA LEU A 136 1.92 12.22 1.70
C LEU A 136 3.13 11.52 2.30
N HIS A 137 4.12 12.32 2.66
CA HIS A 137 5.25 11.90 3.48
C HIS A 137 5.07 12.37 4.91
N HIS A 138 5.27 11.46 5.85
CA HIS A 138 5.36 11.70 7.28
C HIS A 138 6.77 11.33 7.70
N LEU A 139 7.54 12.28 8.18
CA LEU A 139 8.95 12.09 8.51
C LEU A 139 9.23 12.52 9.93
N TYR A 140 9.90 11.65 10.69
CA TYR A 140 10.36 11.91 12.05
C TYR A 140 11.88 11.76 12.10
N VAL A 141 12.58 12.79 12.52
CA VAL A 141 14.04 12.77 12.64
C VAL A 141 14.46 12.06 13.92
N ILE A 142 15.18 10.95 13.80
CA ILE A 142 15.69 10.18 14.93
C ILE A 142 17.01 10.77 15.42
N THR A 143 17.93 11.07 14.49
CA THR A 143 19.23 11.68 14.80
C THR A 143 19.67 12.66 13.72
N GLY A 144 20.47 13.66 14.09
CA GLY A 144 21.04 14.64 13.16
C GLY A 144 20.13 15.82 12.88
N LYS A 145 20.44 16.53 11.78
CA LYS A 145 19.67 17.68 11.28
C LYS A 145 19.40 17.51 9.80
N LEU A 146 18.16 17.71 9.40
CA LEU A 146 17.64 17.45 8.06
C LEU A 146 16.90 18.67 7.54
N ARG A 147 17.17 19.09 6.31
CA ARG A 147 16.26 19.96 5.54
C ARG A 147 15.43 19.08 4.62
N THR A 148 14.11 19.22 4.67
CA THR A 148 13.19 18.38 3.87
C THR A 148 11.89 19.10 3.54
N GLY A 149 11.23 18.65 2.48
CA GLY A 149 9.94 19.15 2.01
C GLY A 149 9.93 19.53 0.53
N PRO A 150 8.83 20.11 0.06
CA PRO A 150 8.72 20.68 -1.27
C PRO A 150 9.82 21.71 -1.52
N LEU A 151 10.30 21.85 -2.75
CA LEU A 151 11.47 22.70 -3.06
C LEU A 151 11.32 24.14 -2.59
N ASN A 152 10.10 24.69 -2.63
CA ASN A 152 9.81 26.06 -2.24
C ASN A 152 9.36 26.22 -0.77
N GLU A 153 9.15 25.10 -0.06
CA GLU A 153 8.61 25.07 1.31
C GLU A 153 9.41 24.12 2.21
N ALA A 154 10.69 23.90 1.90
CA ALA A 154 11.56 23.05 2.70
C ALA A 154 11.79 23.65 4.09
N VAL A 155 11.79 22.77 5.10
CA VAL A 155 11.99 23.12 6.50
C VAL A 155 13.21 22.42 7.08
N ASP A 156 13.86 23.09 8.05
CA ASP A 156 14.98 22.51 8.80
C ASP A 156 14.46 21.86 10.08
N LEU A 157 14.87 20.62 10.29
CA LEU A 157 14.45 19.76 11.39
C LEU A 157 15.66 19.27 12.17
N ALA A 158 15.50 19.10 13.46
CA ALA A 158 16.44 18.47 14.37
C ALA A 158 15.89 17.12 14.88
N ALA A 159 16.73 16.36 15.57
CA ALA A 159 16.29 15.13 16.22
C ALA A 159 15.10 15.38 17.15
N GLY A 160 14.06 14.58 17.02
CA GLY A 160 12.79 14.73 17.73
C GLY A 160 11.71 15.48 16.95
N ASP A 161 12.06 16.17 15.87
CA ASP A 161 11.09 16.91 15.08
C ASP A 161 10.35 16.00 14.10
N PHE A 162 9.12 16.41 13.77
CA PHE A 162 8.24 15.76 12.82
C PHE A 162 7.75 16.74 11.76
N VAL A 163 7.65 16.27 10.52
CA VAL A 163 7.03 17.00 9.42
C VAL A 163 6.10 16.08 8.62
N ARG A 164 5.04 16.67 8.10
CA ARG A 164 4.22 16.07 7.05
C ARG A 164 4.16 17.02 5.87
N PHE A 165 4.40 16.50 4.66
CA PHE A 165 4.35 17.30 3.43
C PHE A 165 3.82 16.46 2.25
N PRO A 166 3.29 17.13 1.18
CA PRO A 166 2.85 16.46 -0.02
C PRO A 166 4.04 15.84 -0.78
N GLY A 167 3.95 14.55 -1.08
CA GLY A 167 4.94 13.84 -1.89
C GLY A 167 4.63 13.85 -3.39
N ASP A 168 3.46 14.36 -3.79
CA ASP A 168 3.05 14.52 -5.19
C ASP A 168 3.54 15.82 -5.83
N VAL A 169 4.53 16.44 -5.23
CA VAL A 169 5.30 17.57 -5.76
C VAL A 169 6.81 17.28 -5.67
N PRO A 170 7.65 17.90 -6.50
CA PRO A 170 9.09 17.75 -6.37
C PRO A 170 9.57 18.21 -4.99
N HIS A 171 10.37 17.37 -4.34
CA HIS A 171 10.84 17.59 -2.98
C HIS A 171 12.29 17.13 -2.82
N ARG A 172 12.89 17.36 -1.65
CA ARG A 172 14.31 17.10 -1.42
C ARG A 172 14.56 16.73 0.04
N HIS A 173 15.60 15.91 0.24
CA HIS A 173 16.20 15.64 1.55
C HIS A 173 17.66 16.06 1.55
N VAL A 174 18.04 16.98 2.43
CA VAL A 174 19.41 17.48 2.55
C VAL A 174 19.91 17.24 3.97
N CYS A 175 21.03 16.53 4.11
CA CYS A 175 21.68 16.32 5.40
C CYS A 175 22.43 17.58 5.83
N LEU A 176 22.01 18.20 6.94
CA LEU A 176 22.63 19.41 7.49
C LEU A 176 23.68 19.15 8.59
N SER A 177 23.73 17.91 9.10
CA SER A 177 24.75 17.42 10.03
C SER A 177 25.70 16.47 9.32
N GLU A 178 26.59 15.78 10.02
CA GLU A 178 27.44 14.74 9.45
C GLU A 178 26.61 13.58 8.90
N ARG A 179 25.61 13.16 9.69
CA ARG A 179 24.67 12.07 9.36
C ARG A 179 23.27 12.38 9.89
N VAL A 180 22.26 11.88 9.19
CA VAL A 180 20.87 11.89 9.60
C VAL A 180 20.31 10.50 9.55
N VAL A 181 19.50 10.17 10.54
CA VAL A 181 18.60 9.00 10.51
C VAL A 181 17.18 9.50 10.73
N ALA A 182 16.28 9.11 9.86
CA ALA A 182 14.88 9.48 9.95
C ALA A 182 13.97 8.26 9.68
N HIS A 183 12.82 8.25 10.32
CA HIS A 183 11.73 7.33 10.02
C HIS A 183 10.76 8.01 9.06
N VAL A 184 10.42 7.32 7.98
CA VAL A 184 9.52 7.85 6.94
C VAL A 184 8.36 6.91 6.75
N VAL A 185 7.16 7.47 6.77
CA VAL A 185 5.93 6.79 6.38
C VAL A 185 5.37 7.51 5.16
N THR A 186 5.28 6.79 4.05
CA THR A 186 4.66 7.28 2.82
C THR A 186 3.28 6.66 2.68
N THR A 187 2.27 7.50 2.54
CA THR A 187 0.90 7.07 2.30
C THR A 187 0.44 7.49 0.92
N LEU A 188 -0.07 6.54 0.16
CA LEU A 188 -0.73 6.80 -1.13
C LEU A 188 -2.21 6.52 -0.95
N PRO A 189 -3.09 7.51 -1.18
CA PRO A 189 -4.52 7.27 -1.16
C PRO A 189 -4.90 6.34 -2.29
N GLN A 190 -5.95 5.53 -2.10
CA GLN A 190 -6.57 4.84 -3.21
C GLN A 190 -7.23 5.88 -4.12
N VAL A 191 -6.51 6.34 -5.11
CA VAL A 191 -7.09 7.14 -6.19
C VAL A 191 -7.99 6.19 -6.98
N ARG A 192 -9.22 6.59 -7.27
CA ARG A 192 -10.05 5.89 -8.25
C ARG A 192 -9.28 5.94 -9.57
N GLN A 193 -8.76 4.80 -10.01
CA GLN A 193 -8.01 4.70 -11.28
C GLN A 193 -8.86 5.07 -12.49
N PHE A 194 -10.18 5.09 -12.31
CA PHE A 194 -11.13 5.56 -13.30
C PHE A 194 -11.98 6.66 -12.64
N GLY A 195 -11.76 7.89 -13.02
CA GLY A 195 -12.71 8.98 -12.78
C GLY A 195 -14.07 8.59 -13.37
N PRO A 196 -15.19 9.21 -12.94
CA PRO A 196 -16.46 8.99 -13.60
C PRO A 196 -16.25 9.27 -15.08
N THR A 197 -16.45 8.27 -15.93
CA THR A 197 -16.54 8.48 -17.38
C THR A 197 -17.76 9.38 -17.57
N VAL A 198 -17.53 10.66 -17.82
CA VAL A 198 -18.59 11.55 -18.26
C VAL A 198 -18.98 11.03 -19.63
N MET A 199 -20.01 10.18 -19.65
CA MET A 199 -20.71 9.90 -20.90
C MET A 199 -21.20 11.27 -21.39
N LYS A 200 -20.60 11.80 -22.44
CA LYS A 200 -21.20 12.92 -23.17
C LYS A 200 -22.53 12.40 -23.68
N GLY A 201 -23.58 12.69 -22.94
CA GLY A 201 -24.95 12.49 -23.40
C GLY A 201 -25.14 13.32 -24.64
N GLY A 202 -25.27 12.67 -25.80
CA GLY A 202 -25.72 13.32 -27.02
C GLY A 202 -27.13 13.87 -26.74
N VAL A 203 -27.25 15.17 -26.76
CA VAL A 203 -28.56 15.84 -26.84
C VAL A 203 -29.19 15.40 -28.14
N VAL A 204 -30.24 14.57 -28.07
CA VAL A 204 -31.13 14.31 -29.22
C VAL A 204 -31.99 15.57 -29.38
N PRO A 205 -31.94 16.28 -30.52
CA PRO A 205 -32.82 17.40 -30.74
C PRO A 205 -34.27 16.90 -30.84
N PRO A 206 -35.27 17.65 -30.37
CA PRO A 206 -36.67 17.26 -30.53
C PRO A 206 -37.03 17.27 -32.01
N SER A 207 -37.57 16.16 -32.46
CA SER A 207 -38.19 16.04 -33.78
C SER A 207 -39.40 16.99 -33.91
N ALA A 208 -39.37 17.77 -34.99
CA ALA A 208 -40.47 18.65 -35.39
C ALA A 208 -41.72 17.87 -35.85
#